data_220d601c5de4192eff17dadfc24646e8
#
_entry.id   220d601c5de4192eff17dadfc24646e8
#
_cell.length_a   1.000
_cell.length_b   1.000
_cell.length_c   1.000
_cell.angle_alpha   90.00
_cell.angle_beta   90.00
_cell.angle_gamma   90.00
#
_symmetry.space_group_name_H-M   'P 1'
#
loop_
_entity.id
_entity.type
_entity.pdbx_description
1 polymer ?
#
loop_
_entity_poly.entity_id
_entity_poly.type
_entity_poly.pdbx_seq_one_letter_code
_entity_poly.pdbx_strand_id
1 'polypeptide(L)'
;MRSRKISDISGLSITLDVNEKPSLFILLAADGTINRMGSGTGGDAGGELFIGRTSPAIFEAVRSQLTEATMQRLGQGYEHPNPHGDRCKLTVSFQFKNGSSNGFGFFYGSESEGVPEDVATFVTIAARQTEPWYDDFKRNTARRGQG
;
A
#
# COMPACT_ATOMS: atom_id res chain seq x y z
N MET A 1 11.38 26.26 -1.21
CA MET A 1 11.29 24.79 -1.38
C MET A 1 9.97 24.43 -2.07
N ARG A 2 10.06 23.68 -3.13
CA ARG A 2 8.84 23.26 -3.81
C ARG A 2 8.20 22.11 -3.04
N SER A 3 6.94 22.28 -2.66
CA SER A 3 6.15 21.16 -2.17
C SER A 3 5.90 20.20 -3.34
N ARG A 4 6.02 18.91 -3.09
CA ARG A 4 5.78 17.88 -4.10
C ARG A 4 4.29 17.77 -4.36
N LYS A 5 3.92 17.74 -5.62
CA LYS A 5 2.51 17.64 -6.01
C LYS A 5 2.10 16.19 -6.15
N ILE A 6 0.83 15.92 -5.86
CA ILE A 6 0.25 14.59 -6.05
C ILE A 6 0.41 14.15 -7.51
N SER A 7 0.25 15.06 -8.46
CA SER A 7 0.42 14.77 -9.89
C SER A 7 1.86 14.41 -10.29
N ASP A 8 2.84 14.70 -9.45
CA ASP A 8 4.24 14.33 -9.70
C ASP A 8 4.55 12.89 -9.29
N ILE A 9 3.61 12.20 -8.64
CA ILE A 9 3.80 10.81 -8.24
C ILE A 9 3.70 9.91 -9.47
N SER A 10 4.74 9.11 -9.71
CA SER A 10 4.78 8.14 -10.81
C SER A 10 4.67 6.70 -10.34
N GLY A 11 4.77 6.48 -9.03
CA GLY A 11 4.62 5.15 -8.43
C GLY A 11 4.34 5.27 -6.95
N LEU A 12 3.75 4.21 -6.39
CA LEU A 12 3.48 4.15 -4.96
C LEU A 12 3.57 2.71 -4.48
N SER A 13 3.92 2.55 -3.21
CA SER A 13 3.90 1.25 -2.57
C SER A 13 3.35 1.36 -1.16
N ILE A 14 2.66 0.32 -0.73
CA ILE A 14 2.09 0.21 0.60
C ILE A 14 2.51 -1.15 1.15
N THR A 15 3.13 -1.16 2.33
CA THR A 15 3.55 -2.38 3.00
C THR A 15 2.96 -2.39 4.40
N LEU A 16 2.26 -3.45 4.76
CA LEU A 16 1.79 -3.65 6.12
C LEU A 16 2.39 -4.95 6.64
N ASP A 17 3.21 -4.85 7.68
CA ASP A 17 3.75 -5.99 8.41
C ASP A 17 2.99 -6.14 9.73
N VAL A 18 2.65 -7.37 10.08
CA VAL A 18 2.02 -7.70 11.35
C VAL A 18 2.92 -8.72 12.05
N ASN A 19 3.40 -8.37 13.25
CA ASN A 19 4.36 -9.18 14.00
C ASN A 19 5.60 -9.53 13.16
N GLU A 20 6.10 -8.54 12.41
CA GLU A 20 7.29 -8.64 11.54
C GLU A 20 7.09 -9.53 10.30
N LYS A 21 5.85 -9.94 10.03
CA LYS A 21 5.54 -10.74 8.84
C LYS A 21 4.72 -9.91 7.85
N PRO A 22 5.04 -9.99 6.54
CA PRO A 22 4.27 -9.23 5.55
C PRO A 22 2.82 -9.72 5.52
N SER A 23 1.88 -8.78 5.64
CA SER A 23 0.46 -9.05 5.61
C SER A 23 -0.20 -8.45 4.37
N LEU A 24 0.34 -7.34 3.88
CA LEU A 24 -0.15 -6.68 2.67
C LEU A 24 1.01 -5.98 1.97
N PHE A 25 1.10 -6.15 0.68
CA PHE A 25 1.99 -5.37 -0.18
C PHE A 25 1.24 -4.96 -1.43
N ILE A 26 1.30 -3.69 -1.77
CA ILE A 26 0.73 -3.14 -2.99
C ILE A 26 1.78 -2.24 -3.62
N LEU A 27 2.04 -2.43 -4.91
CA LEU A 27 2.86 -1.52 -5.70
C LEU A 27 2.09 -1.16 -6.96
N LEU A 28 2.00 0.12 -7.25
CA LEU A 28 1.33 0.62 -8.45
C LEU A 28 2.22 1.66 -9.11
N ALA A 29 2.26 1.66 -10.43
CA ALA A 29 3.03 2.64 -11.19
C ALA A 29 2.21 3.20 -12.35
N ALA A 30 2.61 4.38 -12.82
CA ALA A 30 1.92 5.09 -13.88
C ALA A 30 1.92 4.33 -15.21
N ASP A 31 2.85 3.39 -15.40
CA ASP A 31 2.91 2.56 -16.61
C ASP A 31 2.00 1.33 -16.55
N GLY A 32 1.25 1.16 -15.45
CA GLY A 32 0.38 0.01 -15.24
C GLY A 32 0.99 -1.15 -14.49
N THR A 33 2.24 -1.03 -14.04
CA THR A 33 2.86 -2.06 -13.19
C THR A 33 2.04 -2.22 -11.91
N ILE A 34 1.76 -3.45 -11.54
CA ILE A 34 0.98 -3.78 -10.35
C ILE A 34 1.58 -5.01 -9.67
N ASN A 35 1.81 -4.89 -8.36
CA ASN A 35 2.19 -6.02 -7.51
C ASN A 35 1.21 -6.07 -6.35
N ARG A 36 0.80 -7.27 -5.98
CA ARG A 36 -0.10 -7.44 -4.84
C ARG A 36 0.24 -8.71 -4.08
N MET A 37 0.25 -8.60 -2.75
CA MET A 37 0.42 -9.74 -1.85
C MET A 37 -0.45 -9.51 -0.62
N GLY A 38 -1.14 -10.56 -0.21
CA GLY A 38 -1.90 -10.59 1.05
C GLY A 38 -3.19 -9.80 1.03
N SER A 39 -3.93 -9.89 2.10
CA SER A 39 -5.24 -9.24 2.27
C SER A 39 -5.22 -8.09 3.28
N GLY A 40 -4.14 -7.96 4.04
CA GLY A 40 -4.05 -6.98 5.12
C GLY A 40 -4.64 -7.46 6.44
N THR A 41 -5.15 -8.68 6.51
CA THR A 41 -5.63 -9.26 7.76
C THR A 41 -4.51 -10.03 8.45
N GLY A 42 -4.41 -9.90 9.77
CA GLY A 42 -3.34 -10.50 10.54
C GLY A 42 -3.24 -12.02 10.45
N GLY A 43 -4.33 -12.70 10.11
CA GLY A 43 -4.36 -14.13 9.98
C GLY A 43 -3.87 -14.67 8.62
N ASP A 44 -3.61 -13.78 7.67
CA ASP A 44 -3.26 -14.15 6.30
C ASP A 44 -1.83 -13.74 5.98
N ALA A 45 -0.93 -13.97 6.92
CA ALA A 45 0.48 -13.61 6.76
C ALA A 45 1.14 -14.48 5.68
N GLY A 46 1.88 -13.85 4.80
CA GLY A 46 2.71 -14.56 3.83
C GLY A 46 1.97 -15.04 2.59
N GLY A 47 0.93 -14.34 2.16
CA GLY A 47 0.32 -14.61 0.87
C GLY A 47 1.35 -14.52 -0.25
N GLU A 48 1.08 -15.19 -1.36
CA GLU A 48 2.00 -15.19 -2.49
C GLU A 48 2.03 -13.82 -3.18
N LEU A 49 3.21 -13.37 -3.57
CA LEU A 49 3.38 -12.12 -4.30
C LEU A 49 3.11 -12.34 -5.79
N PHE A 50 2.17 -11.57 -6.33
CA PHE A 50 1.88 -11.56 -7.76
C PHE A 50 2.37 -10.26 -8.37
N ILE A 51 3.06 -10.36 -9.48
CA ILE A 51 3.66 -9.24 -10.21
C ILE A 51 3.10 -9.26 -11.63
N GLY A 52 2.61 -8.12 -12.08
CA GLY A 52 2.06 -8.04 -13.42
C GLY A 52 1.90 -6.62 -13.91
N ARG A 53 1.08 -6.48 -14.93
CA ARG A 53 0.79 -5.19 -15.53
C ARG A 53 -0.69 -5.12 -15.90
N THR A 54 -1.29 -3.97 -15.68
CA THR A 54 -2.69 -3.73 -15.98
C THR A 54 -2.85 -2.30 -16.50
N SER A 55 -4.07 -1.87 -16.69
CA SER A 55 -4.34 -0.49 -17.11
C SER A 55 -3.82 0.51 -16.07
N PRO A 56 -3.23 1.63 -16.48
CA PRO A 56 -2.85 2.71 -15.55
C PRO A 56 -4.03 3.30 -14.76
N ALA A 57 -5.27 2.98 -15.14
CA ALA A 57 -6.47 3.50 -14.47
C ALA A 57 -6.51 3.15 -12.99
N ILE A 58 -5.99 1.98 -12.59
CA ILE A 58 -5.95 1.60 -11.16
C ILE A 58 -5.02 2.53 -10.40
N PHE A 59 -3.81 2.76 -10.93
CA PHE A 59 -2.86 3.70 -10.33
C PHE A 59 -3.46 5.09 -10.21
N GLU A 60 -4.08 5.59 -11.27
CA GLU A 60 -4.69 6.93 -11.29
C GLU A 60 -5.83 7.05 -10.29
N ALA A 61 -6.67 6.03 -10.17
CA ALA A 61 -7.76 6.01 -9.20
C ALA A 61 -7.24 6.08 -7.77
N VAL A 62 -6.19 5.33 -7.46
CA VAL A 62 -5.58 5.34 -6.12
C VAL A 62 -4.89 6.68 -5.86
N ARG A 63 -4.09 7.18 -6.80
CA ARG A 63 -3.40 8.45 -6.66
C ARG A 63 -4.38 9.60 -6.44
N SER A 64 -5.54 9.58 -7.10
CA SER A 64 -6.55 10.62 -6.99
C SER A 64 -7.18 10.74 -5.59
N GLN A 65 -6.99 9.72 -4.75
CA GLN A 65 -7.50 9.73 -3.38
C GLN A 65 -6.55 10.38 -2.38
N LEU A 66 -5.34 10.72 -2.81
CA LEU A 66 -4.38 11.39 -1.94
C LEU A 66 -4.83 12.82 -1.65
N THR A 67 -4.56 13.28 -0.42
CA THR A 67 -4.87 14.62 0.03
C THR A 67 -3.58 15.35 0.41
N GLU A 68 -3.66 16.69 0.51
CA GLU A 68 -2.54 17.50 0.97
C GLU A 68 -2.12 17.07 2.39
N ALA A 69 -3.08 16.74 3.25
CA ALA A 69 -2.78 16.27 4.61
C ALA A 69 -1.87 15.04 4.59
N THR A 70 -2.17 14.09 3.70
CA THR A 70 -1.35 12.89 3.55
C THR A 70 0.04 13.22 3.01
N MET A 71 0.12 14.15 2.04
CA MET A 71 1.41 14.55 1.46
C MET A 71 2.32 15.26 2.47
N GLN A 72 1.74 15.95 3.45
CA GLN A 72 2.51 16.62 4.51
C GLN A 72 3.19 15.63 5.46
N ARG A 73 2.80 14.36 5.43
CA ARG A 73 3.40 13.31 6.28
C ARG A 73 4.70 12.78 5.73
N LEU A 74 5.06 13.14 4.50
CA LEU A 74 6.28 12.63 3.86
C LEU A 74 7.53 12.93 4.69
N GLY A 75 8.40 11.93 4.80
CA GLY A 75 9.64 12.01 5.54
C GLY A 75 9.50 11.78 7.04
N GLN A 76 8.30 11.43 7.51
CA GLN A 76 8.03 11.29 8.95
C GLN A 76 7.77 9.83 9.32
N GLY A 77 8.10 9.51 10.58
CA GLY A 77 7.77 8.24 11.19
C GLY A 77 6.97 8.49 12.45
N TYR A 78 5.98 7.66 12.69
CA TYR A 78 5.10 7.78 13.84
C TYR A 78 5.12 6.47 14.61
N GLU A 79 5.19 6.56 15.93
CA GLU A 79 5.23 5.38 16.80
C GLU A 79 4.25 5.59 17.95
N HIS A 80 3.33 4.65 18.11
CA HIS A 80 2.40 4.70 19.24
C HIS A 80 3.15 4.38 20.54
N PRO A 81 3.01 5.20 21.60
CA PRO A 81 3.78 5.02 22.83
C PRO A 81 3.44 3.74 23.59
N ASN A 82 2.20 3.24 23.47
CA ASN A 82 1.75 2.04 24.19
C ASN A 82 0.95 1.14 23.24
N PRO A 83 1.62 0.45 22.30
CA PRO A 83 0.91 -0.42 21.39
C PRO A 83 0.34 -1.64 22.08
N HIS A 84 -0.91 -1.96 21.81
CA HIS A 84 -1.60 -3.15 22.32
C HIS A 84 -2.01 -4.05 21.15
N GLY A 85 -1.99 -5.37 21.41
CA GLY A 85 -2.32 -6.36 20.39
C GLY A 85 -1.13 -6.68 19.49
N ASP A 86 -1.42 -7.13 18.28
CA ASP A 86 -0.39 -7.44 17.30
C ASP A 86 0.36 -6.18 16.89
N ARG A 87 1.68 -6.31 16.72
CA ARG A 87 2.52 -5.18 16.32
C ARG A 87 2.39 -4.96 14.82
N CYS A 88 1.92 -3.77 14.45
CA CYS A 88 1.69 -3.40 13.07
C CYS A 88 2.68 -2.33 12.63
N LYS A 89 3.23 -2.50 11.42
CA LYS A 89 4.07 -1.49 10.78
C LYS A 89 3.52 -1.23 9.39
N LEU A 90 2.99 -0.04 9.21
CA LEU A 90 2.51 0.41 7.90
C LEU A 90 3.52 1.37 7.30
N THR A 91 3.97 1.09 6.09
CA THR A 91 4.89 1.97 5.35
C THR A 91 4.25 2.33 4.02
N VAL A 92 4.21 3.62 3.71
CA VAL A 92 3.73 4.13 2.43
C VAL A 92 4.87 4.91 1.78
N SER A 93 5.17 4.61 0.53
CA SER A 93 6.27 5.24 -0.20
C SER A 93 5.78 5.68 -1.58
N PHE A 94 6.27 6.84 -2.02
CA PHE A 94 5.96 7.38 -3.34
C PHE A 94 7.23 7.58 -4.14
N GLN A 95 7.17 7.29 -5.43
CA GLN A 95 8.19 7.65 -6.39
C GLN A 95 7.69 8.83 -7.21
N PHE A 96 8.57 9.78 -7.48
CA PHE A 96 8.23 11.01 -8.18
C PHE A 96 8.86 11.03 -9.56
N LYS A 97 8.26 11.79 -10.47
CA LYS A 97 8.72 11.90 -11.87
C LYS A 97 10.17 12.33 -12.02
N ASN A 98 10.71 13.05 -11.03
CA ASN A 98 12.11 13.47 -11.03
C ASN A 98 13.09 12.38 -10.59
N GLY A 99 12.61 11.17 -10.31
CA GLY A 99 13.42 10.05 -9.86
C GLY A 99 13.64 9.98 -8.36
N SER A 100 13.17 10.96 -7.60
CA SER A 100 13.26 10.91 -6.13
C SER A 100 12.15 10.05 -5.54
N SER A 101 12.33 9.62 -4.30
CA SER A 101 11.32 8.90 -3.54
C SER A 101 11.26 9.42 -2.13
N ASN A 102 10.07 9.30 -1.51
CA ASN A 102 9.87 9.67 -0.12
C ASN A 102 8.63 8.95 0.39
N GLY A 103 8.52 8.80 1.71
CA GLY A 103 7.40 8.10 2.30
C GLY A 103 7.23 8.43 3.76
N PHE A 104 6.34 7.70 4.40
CA PHE A 104 6.09 7.80 5.84
C PHE A 104 5.74 6.42 6.39
N GLY A 105 5.81 6.28 7.71
CA GLY A 105 5.52 5.02 8.36
C GLY A 105 4.85 5.19 9.71
N PHE A 106 4.10 4.16 10.11
CA PHE A 106 3.41 4.11 11.39
C PHE A 106 3.68 2.78 12.08
N PHE A 107 4.07 2.86 13.35
CA PHE A 107 4.13 1.70 14.24
C PHE A 107 2.99 1.80 15.25
N TYR A 108 2.16 0.77 15.32
CA TYR A 108 1.01 0.76 16.22
C TYR A 108 0.64 -0.69 16.59
N GLY A 109 -0.27 -0.84 17.55
CA GLY A 109 -0.81 -2.15 17.91
C GLY A 109 -2.19 -2.34 17.30
N SER A 110 -2.55 -3.58 16.98
CA SER A 110 -3.85 -3.88 16.36
C SER A 110 -5.05 -3.52 17.25
N GLU A 111 -4.81 -3.44 18.56
CA GLU A 111 -5.83 -3.07 19.55
C GLU A 111 -5.63 -1.67 20.10
N SER A 112 -4.70 -0.91 19.53
CA SER A 112 -4.46 0.49 19.88
C SER A 112 -5.12 1.40 18.85
N GLU A 113 -5.04 2.71 19.12
CA GLU A 113 -5.39 3.69 18.09
C GLU A 113 -4.49 3.47 16.87
N GLY A 114 -5.11 3.31 15.71
CA GLY A 114 -4.40 3.03 14.48
C GLY A 114 -3.91 4.28 13.77
N VAL A 115 -3.77 4.17 12.45
CA VAL A 115 -3.32 5.29 11.61
C VAL A 115 -4.42 6.34 11.45
N PRO A 116 -4.05 7.59 11.12
CA PRO A 116 -5.06 8.62 10.85
C PRO A 116 -6.02 8.24 9.73
N GLU A 117 -7.21 8.82 9.77
CA GLU A 117 -8.28 8.49 8.83
C GLU A 117 -7.87 8.69 7.37
N ASP A 118 -7.12 9.76 7.06
CA ASP A 118 -6.66 10.01 5.68
C ASP A 118 -5.77 8.87 5.17
N VAL A 119 -4.90 8.35 6.01
CA VAL A 119 -4.01 7.23 5.66
C VAL A 119 -4.82 5.94 5.54
N ALA A 120 -5.71 5.67 6.50
CA ALA A 120 -6.55 4.47 6.48
C ALA A 120 -7.43 4.43 5.23
N THR A 121 -8.01 5.54 4.86
CA THR A 121 -8.85 5.65 3.65
C THR A 121 -8.02 5.38 2.40
N PHE A 122 -6.85 5.97 2.30
CA PHE A 122 -5.96 5.76 1.16
C PHE A 122 -5.58 4.28 1.00
N VAL A 123 -5.17 3.65 2.08
CA VAL A 123 -4.77 2.23 2.07
C VAL A 123 -5.96 1.33 1.70
N THR A 124 -7.14 1.61 2.27
CA THR A 124 -8.35 0.85 1.99
C THR A 124 -8.73 0.93 0.51
N ILE A 125 -8.65 2.13 -0.08
CA ILE A 125 -8.96 2.31 -1.50
C ILE A 125 -7.96 1.58 -2.37
N ALA A 126 -6.67 1.65 -2.03
CA ALA A 126 -5.63 0.93 -2.77
C ALA A 126 -5.89 -0.59 -2.75
N ALA A 127 -6.27 -1.13 -1.59
CA ALA A 127 -6.60 -2.54 -1.47
C ALA A 127 -7.82 -2.90 -2.32
N ARG A 128 -8.88 -2.10 -2.25
CA ARG A 128 -10.11 -2.34 -3.01
C ARG A 128 -9.90 -2.24 -4.52
N GLN A 129 -9.13 -1.26 -4.98
CA GLN A 129 -8.88 -1.06 -6.40
C GLN A 129 -8.03 -2.18 -7.00
N THR A 130 -7.16 -2.79 -6.22
CA THR A 130 -6.29 -3.87 -6.69
C THR A 130 -6.89 -5.26 -6.48
N GLU A 131 -7.94 -5.38 -5.68
CA GLU A 131 -8.56 -6.67 -5.33
C GLU A 131 -9.06 -7.46 -6.54
N PRO A 132 -9.80 -6.88 -7.50
CA PRO A 132 -10.26 -7.65 -8.66
C PRO A 132 -9.10 -8.22 -9.48
N TRP A 133 -8.05 -7.44 -9.69
CA TRP A 133 -6.87 -7.92 -10.41
C TRP A 133 -6.20 -9.07 -9.66
N TYR A 134 -6.05 -8.90 -8.34
CA TYR A 134 -5.43 -9.90 -7.47
C TYR A 134 -6.21 -11.22 -7.49
N ASP A 135 -7.53 -11.14 -7.36
CA ASP A 135 -8.41 -12.32 -7.40
C ASP A 135 -8.35 -13.02 -8.74
N ASP A 136 -8.39 -12.28 -9.84
CA ASP A 136 -8.29 -12.85 -11.18
C ASP A 136 -6.94 -13.52 -11.40
N PHE A 137 -5.86 -12.89 -10.96
CA PHE A 137 -4.52 -13.44 -11.11
C PHE A 137 -4.37 -14.75 -10.32
N LYS A 138 -4.90 -14.79 -9.09
CA LYS A 138 -4.88 -16.02 -8.26
C LYS A 138 -5.65 -17.14 -8.95
N ARG A 139 -6.84 -16.87 -9.49
CA ARG A 139 -7.65 -17.86 -10.19
C ARG A 139 -6.94 -18.39 -11.42
N ASN A 140 -6.35 -17.52 -12.21
CA ASN A 140 -5.64 -17.90 -13.43
C ASN A 140 -4.40 -18.74 -13.11
N THR A 141 -3.67 -18.39 -12.06
CA THR A 141 -2.50 -19.14 -11.61
C THR A 141 -2.90 -20.54 -11.11
N ALA A 142 -3.99 -20.63 -10.35
CA ALA A 142 -4.50 -21.92 -9.87
C ALA A 142 -4.91 -22.83 -11.02
N ARG A 143 -5.58 -22.29 -12.04
CA ARG A 143 -5.96 -23.05 -13.25
C ARG A 143 -4.75 -23.57 -13.99
N ARG A 144 -3.71 -22.78 -14.13
CA ARG A 144 -2.46 -23.20 -14.78
C ARG A 144 -1.77 -24.33 -14.00
N GLY A 145 -1.84 -24.25 -12.67
CA GLY A 145 -1.27 -25.29 -11.82
C GLY A 145 -1.99 -26.61 -11.86
N GLN A 146 -3.23 -26.65 -12.34
CA GLN A 146 -4.05 -27.87 -12.45
C GLN A 146 -4.02 -28.49 -13.83
N GLY A 147 -3.42 -27.80 -14.78
CA GLY A 147 -3.35 -28.25 -16.18
C GLY A 147 -2.29 -29.29 -16.48
#